data_05d264f4760f3bd62358de4d8c5ac28e
#
_entry.id   05d264f4760f3bd62358de4d8c5ac28e
#
_cell.length_a   1.000
_cell.length_b   1.000
_cell.length_c   1.000
_cell.angle_alpha   90.00
_cell.angle_beta   90.00
_cell.angle_gamma   90.00
#
_symmetry.space_group_name_H-M   'P 1'
#
loop_
_entity.id
_entity.type
_entity.pdbx_description
1 polymer ?
#
loop_
_entity_poly.entity_id
_entity_poly.type
_entity_poly.pdbx_seq_one_letter_code
_entity_poly.pdbx_strand_id
1 'polypeptide(L)'
;MEALTQKKESTFIGSSNVHFAMKYGVKPIGTHAHEWFMFHAAEYGFKMANKIALDHWVDVYRGDLGVALSDTYTTDVFFQQFDKKFAKLFDGVRHDSGDPLEFTDKTIAHYQKNGINPLFKYI
;
A
#
# COMPACT_ATOMS: atom_id res chain seq x y z
N MET A 1 -8.20 -12.07 17.87
CA MET A 1 -7.23 -11.02 18.27
C MET A 1 -6.39 -11.46 19.45
N GLU A 2 -7.01 -11.74 20.59
CA GLU A 2 -6.29 -12.16 21.81
C GLU A 2 -5.43 -13.41 21.60
N ALA A 3 -5.99 -14.46 20.96
CA ALA A 3 -5.24 -15.69 20.63
C ALA A 3 -4.04 -15.47 19.71
N LEU A 4 -4.09 -14.45 18.83
CA LEU A 4 -2.98 -14.10 17.92
C LEU A 4 -1.86 -13.35 18.64
N THR A 5 -2.19 -12.51 19.63
CA THR A 5 -1.20 -11.75 20.41
C THR A 5 -0.46 -12.61 21.43
N GLN A 6 -1.05 -13.74 21.87
CA GLN A 6 -0.45 -14.63 22.86
C GLN A 6 0.54 -15.63 22.28
N LYS A 7 0.62 -15.80 20.95
CA LYS A 7 1.58 -16.70 20.30
C LYS A 7 2.98 -16.10 20.35
N LYS A 8 3.91 -16.84 20.94
CA LYS A 8 5.32 -16.47 21.12
C LYS A 8 6.08 -16.24 19.81
N GLU A 9 5.59 -16.80 18.69
CA GLU A 9 6.15 -16.68 17.32
C GLU A 9 5.10 -16.17 16.33
N SER A 10 4.24 -15.27 16.78
CA SER A 10 3.17 -14.73 15.94
C SER A 10 3.76 -13.77 14.90
N THR A 11 3.43 -13.97 13.63
CA THR A 11 3.64 -13.01 12.55
C THR A 11 2.59 -11.90 12.51
N PHE A 12 1.67 -11.90 13.48
CA PHE A 12 0.63 -10.89 13.60
C PHE A 12 1.22 -9.53 13.99
N ILE A 13 1.09 -8.55 13.11
CA ILE A 13 1.74 -7.24 13.23
C ILE A 13 0.81 -6.15 13.77
N GLY A 14 -0.50 -6.33 13.73
CA GLY A 14 -1.46 -5.34 14.21
C GLY A 14 -2.85 -5.50 13.65
N SER A 15 -3.69 -4.50 13.86
CA SER A 15 -5.10 -4.48 13.41
C SER A 15 -5.45 -3.15 12.77
N SER A 16 -6.24 -3.20 11.69
CA SER A 16 -6.85 -2.00 11.09
C SER A 16 -8.06 -1.48 11.89
N ASN A 17 -8.56 -2.27 12.83
CA ASN A 17 -9.62 -1.83 13.73
C ASN A 17 -9.03 -1.10 14.93
N VAL A 18 -9.19 0.22 14.98
CA VAL A 18 -8.63 1.08 16.02
C VAL A 18 -9.12 0.71 17.42
N HIS A 19 -10.40 0.35 17.56
CA HIS A 19 -10.95 -0.09 18.84
C HIS A 19 -10.27 -1.36 19.35
N PHE A 20 -10.09 -2.36 18.50
CA PHE A 20 -9.41 -3.58 18.87
C PHE A 20 -7.91 -3.38 19.09
N ALA A 21 -7.28 -2.50 18.31
CA ALA A 21 -5.89 -2.13 18.54
C ALA A 21 -5.70 -1.57 19.96
N MET A 22 -6.55 -0.66 20.38
CA MET A 22 -6.55 -0.10 21.73
C MET A 22 -6.88 -1.15 22.79
N LYS A 23 -7.95 -1.93 22.58
CA LYS A 23 -8.43 -2.93 23.56
C LYS A 23 -7.39 -4.02 23.85
N TYR A 24 -6.68 -4.48 22.85
CA TYR A 24 -5.71 -5.58 22.95
C TYR A 24 -4.25 -5.12 23.00
N GLY A 25 -4.00 -3.83 23.01
CA GLY A 25 -2.64 -3.28 23.08
C GLY A 25 -1.77 -3.66 21.86
N VAL A 26 -2.38 -3.81 20.68
CA VAL A 26 -1.68 -4.13 19.44
C VAL A 26 -1.53 -2.89 18.56
N LYS A 27 -0.55 -2.92 17.65
CA LYS A 27 -0.30 -1.79 16.76
C LYS A 27 -1.51 -1.53 15.85
N PRO A 28 -2.03 -0.28 15.78
CA PRO A 28 -2.96 0.08 14.72
C PRO A 28 -2.21 0.18 13.39
N ILE A 29 -2.72 -0.48 12.36
CA ILE A 29 -2.15 -0.49 11.02
C ILE A 29 -3.20 -0.12 9.99
N GLY A 30 -2.76 0.42 8.86
CA GLY A 30 -3.65 0.76 7.77
C GLY A 30 -2.86 1.24 6.55
N THR A 31 -3.61 1.55 5.50
CA THR A 31 -3.09 2.15 4.27
C THR A 31 -3.92 3.39 3.96
N HIS A 32 -3.52 4.17 2.95
CA HIS A 32 -4.42 5.21 2.46
C HIS A 32 -5.70 4.61 1.88
N ALA A 33 -6.77 5.41 1.94
CA ALA A 33 -8.07 5.03 1.41
C ALA A 33 -8.21 5.42 -0.08
N HIS A 34 -9.20 4.83 -0.77
CA HIS A 34 -9.54 5.22 -2.14
C HIS A 34 -9.88 6.72 -2.25
N GLU A 35 -10.52 7.28 -1.23
CA GLU A 35 -10.89 8.70 -1.15
C GLU A 35 -9.68 9.64 -1.25
N TRP A 36 -8.52 9.25 -0.77
CA TRP A 36 -7.29 10.00 -0.94
C TRP A 36 -6.96 10.23 -2.41
N PHE A 37 -7.02 9.17 -3.20
CA PHE A 37 -6.80 9.25 -4.64
C PHE A 37 -7.93 9.97 -5.38
N MET A 38 -9.18 9.75 -4.95
CA MET A 38 -10.36 10.40 -5.52
C MET A 38 -10.34 11.92 -5.31
N PHE A 39 -9.92 12.37 -4.14
CA PHE A 39 -9.71 13.80 -3.86
C PHE A 39 -8.68 14.40 -4.82
N HIS A 40 -7.56 13.72 -5.03
CA HIS A 40 -6.53 14.19 -5.95
C HIS A 40 -7.01 14.19 -7.41
N ALA A 41 -7.87 13.24 -7.79
CA ALA A 41 -8.48 13.25 -9.13
C ALA A 41 -9.41 14.44 -9.32
N ALA A 42 -10.17 14.80 -8.30
CA ALA A 42 -11.07 15.97 -8.35
C ALA A 42 -10.27 17.28 -8.48
N GLU A 43 -9.13 17.38 -7.81
CA GLU A 43 -8.32 18.59 -7.78
C GLU A 43 -7.36 18.70 -8.99
N TYR A 44 -6.73 17.60 -9.41
CA TYR A 44 -5.66 17.58 -10.41
C TYR A 44 -5.98 16.78 -11.68
N GLY A 45 -7.17 16.17 -11.75
CA GLY A 45 -7.59 15.31 -12.86
C GLY A 45 -7.11 13.87 -12.74
N PHE A 46 -7.83 12.94 -13.39
CA PHE A 46 -7.58 11.49 -13.29
C PHE A 46 -6.19 11.07 -13.78
N LYS A 47 -5.68 11.73 -14.82
CA LYS A 47 -4.39 11.36 -15.43
C LYS A 47 -3.23 11.44 -14.46
N MET A 48 -3.24 12.42 -13.56
CA MET A 48 -2.15 12.69 -12.62
C MET A 48 -2.46 12.27 -11.18
N ALA A 49 -3.69 11.82 -10.91
CA ALA A 49 -4.18 11.59 -9.56
C ALA A 49 -3.28 10.65 -8.74
N ASN A 50 -2.93 9.48 -9.27
CA ASN A 50 -2.08 8.53 -8.56
C ASN A 50 -0.71 9.12 -8.22
N LYS A 51 -0.07 9.74 -9.21
CA LYS A 51 1.28 10.30 -9.02
C LYS A 51 1.29 11.39 -7.97
N ILE A 52 0.37 12.35 -8.07
CA ILE A 52 0.30 13.50 -7.15
C ILE A 52 -0.11 13.03 -5.74
N ALA A 53 -1.05 12.08 -5.64
CA ALA A 53 -1.45 11.51 -4.37
C ALA A 53 -0.29 10.80 -3.67
N LEU A 54 0.51 10.05 -4.40
CA LEU A 54 1.70 9.38 -3.86
C LEU A 54 2.80 10.38 -3.47
N ASP A 55 3.05 11.42 -4.27
CA ASP A 55 4.02 12.48 -3.95
C ASP A 55 3.62 13.22 -2.68
N HIS A 56 2.35 13.64 -2.54
CA HIS A 56 1.87 14.30 -1.32
C HIS A 56 1.96 13.39 -0.09
N TRP A 57 1.72 12.09 -0.25
CA TRP A 57 1.89 11.13 0.85
C TRP A 57 3.35 11.04 1.30
N VAL A 58 4.28 10.97 0.34
CA VAL A 58 5.73 10.98 0.61
C VAL A 58 6.15 12.26 1.33
N ASP A 59 5.65 13.41 0.90
CA ASP A 59 5.99 14.72 1.49
C ASP A 59 5.57 14.83 2.95
N VAL A 60 4.44 14.24 3.32
CA VAL A 60 3.92 14.26 4.69
C VAL A 60 4.64 13.24 5.58
N TYR A 61 4.74 11.99 5.12
CA TYR A 61 5.19 10.87 5.98
C TYR A 61 6.67 10.53 5.83
N ARG A 62 7.34 11.02 4.81
CA ARG A 62 8.81 11.06 4.61
C ARG A 62 9.60 9.76 4.69
N GLY A 63 9.07 8.66 5.04
CA GLY A 63 9.79 7.39 5.16
C GLY A 63 8.99 6.31 5.85
N ASP A 64 7.97 6.67 6.58
CA ASP A 64 7.00 5.75 7.15
C ASP A 64 5.74 5.72 6.27
N LEU A 65 5.93 5.27 5.03
CA LEU A 65 4.90 5.39 3.99
C LEU A 65 3.90 4.24 4.01
N GLY A 66 4.30 3.08 4.53
CA GLY A 66 3.49 1.88 4.54
C GLY A 66 3.27 1.28 3.14
N VAL A 67 2.08 0.74 2.93
CA VAL A 67 1.69 -0.02 1.74
C VAL A 67 0.78 0.82 0.86
N ALA A 68 1.10 0.94 -0.43
CA ALA A 68 0.35 1.74 -1.38
C ALA A 68 -0.90 1.01 -1.90
N LEU A 69 -2.04 1.69 -1.91
CA LEU A 69 -3.28 1.20 -2.52
C LEU A 69 -3.20 1.36 -4.05
N SER A 70 -3.53 0.30 -4.79
CA SER A 70 -3.20 0.19 -6.21
C SER A 70 -4.38 0.26 -7.18
N ASP A 71 -5.62 0.14 -6.72
CA ASP A 71 -6.75 -0.14 -7.61
C ASP A 71 -7.82 0.96 -7.70
N THR A 72 -7.54 2.18 -7.25
CA THR A 72 -8.51 3.28 -7.34
C THR A 72 -8.90 3.57 -8.79
N TYR A 73 -7.92 3.53 -9.72
CA TYR A 73 -8.14 3.78 -11.16
C TYR A 73 -7.54 2.69 -12.03
N THR A 74 -7.64 1.45 -11.64
CA THR A 74 -7.03 0.24 -12.20
C THR A 74 -5.55 0.05 -11.82
N THR A 75 -5.19 -1.20 -11.63
CA THR A 75 -3.83 -1.61 -11.29
C THR A 75 -2.83 -1.25 -12.39
N ASP A 76 -3.22 -1.35 -13.65
CA ASP A 76 -2.32 -1.06 -14.77
C ASP A 76 -1.95 0.43 -14.83
N VAL A 77 -2.93 1.31 -14.62
CA VAL A 77 -2.69 2.77 -14.55
C VAL A 77 -1.83 3.12 -13.33
N PHE A 78 -2.08 2.46 -12.19
CA PHE A 78 -1.26 2.64 -10.99
C PHE A 78 0.21 2.31 -11.26
N PHE A 79 0.52 1.16 -11.85
CA PHE A 79 1.90 0.77 -12.12
C PHE A 79 2.61 1.64 -13.16
N GLN A 80 1.88 2.32 -14.05
CA GLN A 80 2.48 3.33 -14.93
C GLN A 80 3.01 4.54 -14.17
N GLN A 81 2.41 4.87 -13.03
CA GLN A 81 2.75 6.04 -12.21
C GLN A 81 3.54 5.68 -10.94
N PHE A 82 3.48 4.43 -10.51
CA PHE A 82 4.27 3.88 -9.41
C PHE A 82 5.68 3.55 -9.89
N ASP A 83 6.46 4.60 -10.11
CA ASP A 83 7.80 4.50 -10.67
C ASP A 83 8.84 3.94 -9.68
N LYS A 84 10.09 3.88 -10.10
CA LYS A 84 11.19 3.39 -9.28
C LYS A 84 11.34 4.13 -7.95
N LYS A 85 11.07 5.43 -7.91
CA LYS A 85 11.10 6.24 -6.68
C LYS A 85 10.11 5.70 -5.66
N PHE A 86 8.84 5.59 -6.05
CA PHE A 86 7.79 5.08 -5.16
C PHE A 86 7.98 3.61 -4.82
N ALA A 87 8.36 2.80 -5.81
CA ALA A 87 8.61 1.37 -5.59
C ALA A 87 9.73 1.11 -4.57
N LYS A 88 10.71 2.00 -4.47
CA LYS A 88 11.74 1.93 -3.43
C LYS A 88 11.23 2.42 -2.07
N LEU A 89 10.49 3.52 -2.05
CA LEU A 89 10.10 4.21 -0.82
C LEU A 89 8.97 3.51 -0.07
N PHE A 90 7.94 3.03 -0.77
CA PHE A 90 6.84 2.30 -0.14
C PHE A 90 7.24 0.88 0.27
N ASP A 91 6.68 0.39 1.38
CA ASP A 91 6.95 -0.95 1.89
C ASP A 91 6.33 -2.06 1.02
N GLY A 92 5.34 -1.72 0.22
CA GLY A 92 4.67 -2.65 -0.66
C GLY A 92 3.46 -2.04 -1.37
N VAL A 93 2.66 -2.91 -1.98
CA VAL A 93 1.40 -2.55 -2.64
C VAL A 93 0.26 -3.43 -2.14
N ARG A 94 -0.93 -2.85 -2.03
CA ARG A 94 -2.14 -3.52 -1.56
C ARG A 94 -3.01 -3.93 -2.73
N HIS A 95 -3.32 -5.24 -2.80
CA HIS A 95 -4.41 -5.79 -3.59
C HIS A 95 -5.74 -5.54 -2.85
N ASP A 96 -6.75 -5.02 -3.53
CA ASP A 96 -8.07 -4.78 -2.94
C ASP A 96 -9.21 -5.32 -3.81
N SER A 97 -8.99 -5.51 -5.12
CA SER A 97 -9.97 -6.05 -6.06
C SER A 97 -9.32 -6.81 -7.22
N GLY A 98 -10.10 -7.67 -7.87
CA GLY A 98 -9.64 -8.49 -9.00
C GLY A 98 -8.96 -9.79 -8.57
N ASP A 99 -8.32 -10.47 -9.52
CA ASP A 99 -7.61 -11.73 -9.28
C ASP A 99 -6.31 -11.49 -8.51
N PRO A 100 -6.12 -12.07 -7.32
CA PRO A 100 -4.92 -11.86 -6.53
C PRO A 100 -3.67 -12.48 -7.17
N LEU A 101 -3.78 -13.55 -7.93
CA LEU A 101 -2.64 -14.16 -8.61
C LEU A 101 -2.15 -13.28 -9.76
N GLU A 102 -3.05 -12.79 -10.59
CA GLU A 102 -2.72 -11.84 -11.66
C GLU A 102 -2.09 -10.56 -11.09
N PHE A 103 -2.65 -10.03 -10.01
CA PHE A 103 -2.09 -8.87 -9.33
C PHE A 103 -0.67 -9.13 -8.82
N THR A 104 -0.45 -10.29 -8.20
CA THR A 104 0.87 -10.67 -7.68
C THR A 104 1.89 -10.78 -8.80
N ASP A 105 1.56 -11.42 -9.91
CA ASP A 105 2.45 -11.55 -11.06
C ASP A 105 2.82 -10.19 -11.66
N LYS A 106 1.85 -9.29 -11.84
CA LYS A 106 2.08 -7.91 -12.30
C LYS A 106 2.99 -7.13 -11.35
N THR A 107 2.77 -7.29 -10.06
CA THR A 107 3.55 -6.61 -9.03
C THR A 107 4.99 -7.09 -8.99
N ILE A 108 5.21 -8.39 -9.04
CA ILE A 108 6.54 -8.99 -9.09
C ILE A 108 7.30 -8.49 -10.33
N ALA A 109 6.66 -8.55 -11.49
CA ALA A 109 7.24 -8.08 -12.75
C ALA A 109 7.61 -6.59 -12.68
N HIS A 110 6.75 -5.76 -12.07
CA HIS A 110 7.00 -4.33 -11.89
C HIS A 110 8.22 -4.06 -11.00
N TYR A 111 8.34 -4.74 -9.85
CA TYR A 111 9.51 -4.61 -8.99
C TYR A 111 10.80 -5.05 -9.68
N GLN A 112 10.77 -6.19 -10.36
CA GLN A 112 11.92 -6.71 -11.11
C GLN A 112 12.37 -5.77 -12.21
N LYS A 113 11.43 -5.20 -12.98
CA LYS A 113 11.70 -4.19 -14.01
C LYS A 113 12.40 -2.95 -13.43
N ASN A 114 12.09 -2.58 -12.20
CA ASN A 114 12.70 -1.45 -11.51
C ASN A 114 13.97 -1.82 -10.73
N GLY A 115 14.45 -3.06 -10.83
CA GLY A 115 15.65 -3.54 -10.14
C GLY A 115 15.48 -3.68 -8.63
N ILE A 116 14.27 -3.99 -8.19
CA ILE A 116 13.92 -4.19 -6.77
C ILE A 116 13.58 -5.67 -6.56
N ASN A 117 14.18 -6.29 -5.54
CA ASN A 117 13.83 -7.66 -5.18
C ASN A 117 12.46 -7.69 -4.48
N PRO A 118 11.46 -8.37 -5.09
CA PRO A 118 10.10 -8.40 -4.52
C PRO A 118 10.01 -9.10 -3.17
N LEU A 119 10.98 -9.93 -2.78
CA LEU A 119 11.00 -10.58 -1.46
C LEU A 119 11.11 -9.61 -0.29
N PHE A 120 11.54 -8.36 -0.53
CA PHE A 120 11.62 -7.31 0.48
C PHE A 120 10.39 -6.39 0.50
N LYS A 121 9.34 -6.75 -0.23
CA LYS A 121 8.12 -5.95 -0.36
C LYS A 121 6.89 -6.74 0.04
N TYR A 122 5.91 -6.04 0.60
CA TYR A 122 4.57 -6.59 0.85
C TYR A 122 3.74 -6.56 -0.43
N ILE A 123 3.05 -7.67 -0.69
CA ILE A 123 2.13 -7.81 -1.81
C ILE A 123 0.82 -8.41 -1.31
#